data_edf6cfa4783ad889c8f1a864947903ea
#
_entry.id   edf6cfa4783ad889c8f1a864947903ea
#
_cell.length_a   1.000
_cell.length_b   1.000
_cell.length_c   1.000
_cell.angle_alpha   90.00
_cell.angle_beta   90.00
_cell.angle_gamma   90.00
#
_symmetry.space_group_name_H-M   'P 1'
#
loop_
_entity.id
_entity.type
_entity.pdbx_description
1 polymer ?
#
loop_
_entity_poly.entity_id
_entity_poly.type
_entity_poly.pdbx_seq_one_letter_code
_entity_poly.pdbx_strand_id
1 'polypeptide(L)' 'MELILKNNVKEARTEMGLSQSQLAEMVGVSRNTISSIETGQFSPTAKLALVICIALDKKFEELFYFD' A
#
# COMPACT_ATOMS: atom_id res chain seq x y z
N MET A 1 -9.46 21.49 -9.49
CA MET A 1 -9.66 20.51 -8.39
C MET A 1 -8.43 19.64 -8.27
N GLU A 2 -7.95 19.45 -7.07
CA GLU A 2 -6.80 18.60 -6.82
C GLU A 2 -7.25 17.25 -6.25
N LEU A 3 -6.81 16.15 -6.86
CA LEU A 3 -7.12 14.80 -6.38
C LEU A 3 -5.90 14.27 -5.63
N ILE A 4 -6.09 13.96 -4.37
CA ILE A 4 -5.03 13.41 -3.53
C ILE A 4 -5.33 11.94 -3.28
N LEU A 5 -4.41 11.07 -3.73
CA LEU A 5 -4.56 9.64 -3.54
C LEU A 5 -4.27 9.27 -2.09
N LYS A 6 -5.22 8.61 -1.46
CA LYS A 6 -5.09 8.11 -0.10
C LYS A 6 -5.12 6.60 -0.10
N ASN A 7 -4.69 6.00 1.00
CA ASN A 7 -4.66 4.55 1.08
C ASN A 7 -4.87 4.04 2.50
N ASN A 8 -5.27 2.77 2.58
CA ASN A 8 -5.47 2.03 3.82
C ASN A 8 -4.45 0.89 3.94
N VAL A 9 -3.28 1.03 3.33
CA VAL A 9 -2.28 -0.05 3.31
C VAL A 9 -1.84 -0.42 4.73
N LYS A 10 -1.57 0.57 5.56
CA LYS A 10 -1.13 0.31 6.95
C LYS A 10 -2.19 -0.48 7.72
N GLU A 11 -3.44 -0.07 7.62
CA GLU A 11 -4.55 -0.74 8.32
C GLU A 11 -4.71 -2.18 7.86
N ALA A 12 -4.71 -2.42 6.55
CA ALA A 12 -4.85 -3.76 6.00
C ALA A 12 -3.66 -4.63 6.36
N ARG A 13 -2.45 -4.06 6.31
CA ARG A 13 -1.23 -4.77 6.68
C ARG A 13 -1.26 -5.21 8.15
N THR A 14 -1.64 -4.29 9.03
CA THR A 14 -1.66 -4.60 10.47
C THR A 14 -2.76 -5.60 10.81
N GLU A 15 -3.88 -5.58 10.11
CA GLU A 15 -4.93 -6.58 10.28
C GLU A 15 -4.41 -7.99 9.99
N MET A 16 -3.46 -8.12 9.05
CA MET A 16 -2.86 -9.41 8.71
C MET A 16 -1.66 -9.75 9.61
N GLY A 17 -1.32 -8.89 10.55
CA GLY A 17 -0.18 -9.11 11.44
C GLY A 17 1.17 -8.95 10.76
N LEU A 18 1.24 -8.21 9.65
CA LEU A 18 2.47 -8.01 8.89
C LEU A 18 3.18 -6.73 9.29
N SER A 19 4.51 -6.79 9.38
CA SER A 19 5.33 -5.59 9.52
C SER A 19 5.53 -4.94 8.16
N GLN A 20 6.02 -3.70 8.15
CA GLN A 20 6.38 -3.02 6.91
C GLN A 20 7.43 -3.82 6.14
N SER A 21 8.41 -4.37 6.85
CA SER A 21 9.48 -5.16 6.23
C SER A 21 8.93 -6.45 5.61
N GLN A 22 8.00 -7.09 6.29
CA GLN A 22 7.38 -8.32 5.77
C GLN A 22 6.57 -8.04 4.51
N LEU A 23 5.76 -6.99 4.51
CA LEU A 23 5.02 -6.63 3.31
C LEU A 23 5.96 -6.25 2.17
N ALA A 24 7.00 -5.46 2.45
CA ALA A 24 7.99 -5.07 1.46
C ALA A 24 8.63 -6.29 0.79
N GLU A 25 9.01 -7.29 1.58
CA GLU A 25 9.58 -8.51 1.06
C GLU A 25 8.58 -9.25 0.17
N MET A 26 7.33 -9.33 0.58
CA MET A 26 6.29 -10.03 -0.20
C MET A 26 6.07 -9.40 -1.57
N VAL A 27 6.17 -8.08 -1.67
CA VAL A 27 5.88 -7.38 -2.94
C VAL A 27 7.15 -6.96 -3.69
N GLY A 28 8.34 -7.26 -3.15
CA GLY A 28 9.60 -7.04 -3.85
C GLY A 28 10.12 -5.62 -3.84
N VAL A 29 9.86 -4.85 -2.79
CA VAL A 29 10.37 -3.48 -2.64
C VAL A 29 11.04 -3.32 -1.28
N SER A 30 11.66 -2.16 -1.05
CA SER A 30 12.29 -1.87 0.24
C SER A 30 11.23 -1.48 1.29
N ARG A 31 11.58 -1.66 2.56
CA ARG A 31 10.75 -1.20 3.66
C ARG A 31 10.44 0.29 3.56
N ASN A 32 11.44 1.09 3.15
CA ASN A 32 11.25 2.53 3.00
C ASN A 32 10.19 2.85 1.96
N THR A 33 10.08 2.06 0.90
CA THR A 33 9.05 2.24 -0.11
C THR A 33 7.67 2.03 0.51
N ILE A 34 7.49 0.98 1.30
CA ILE A 34 6.21 0.73 1.98
C ILE A 34 5.88 1.88 2.94
N SER A 35 6.86 2.31 3.74
CA SER A 35 6.67 3.42 4.67
C SER A 35 6.24 4.71 3.93
N SER A 36 6.89 5.02 2.82
CA SER A 36 6.58 6.22 2.03
C SER A 36 5.18 6.14 1.40
N ILE A 37 4.76 4.94 0.99
CA ILE A 37 3.41 4.74 0.47
C ILE A 37 2.39 4.98 1.59
N GLU A 38 2.60 4.39 2.75
CA GLU A 38 1.65 4.48 3.87
C GLU A 38 1.48 5.91 4.37
N THR A 39 2.53 6.72 4.30
CA THR A 39 2.49 8.12 4.72
C THR A 39 2.03 9.08 3.63
N GLY A 40 1.83 8.59 2.42
CA GLY A 40 1.39 9.42 1.30
C GLY A 40 2.51 10.18 0.60
N GLN A 41 3.77 9.95 0.97
CA GLN A 41 4.91 10.63 0.33
C GLN A 41 5.20 10.08 -1.06
N PHE A 42 4.81 8.86 -1.33
CA PHE A 42 5.06 8.19 -2.58
C PHE A 42 3.81 7.47 -3.05
N SER A 43 3.37 7.75 -4.28
CA SER A 43 2.26 7.04 -4.89
C SER A 43 2.81 5.85 -5.69
N PRO A 44 2.38 4.62 -5.40
CA PRO A 44 2.89 3.47 -6.13
C PRO A 44 2.47 3.50 -7.60
N THR A 45 3.27 2.85 -8.46
CA THR A 45 2.84 2.59 -9.83
C THR A 45 1.61 1.67 -9.79
N ALA A 46 0.87 1.63 -10.90
CA ALA A 46 -0.30 0.76 -11.00
C ALA A 46 0.08 -0.70 -10.71
N LYS A 47 1.21 -1.16 -11.24
CA LYS A 47 1.68 -2.53 -11.01
C LYS A 47 1.92 -2.78 -9.53
N LEU A 48 2.66 -1.91 -8.87
CA LEU A 48 2.97 -2.08 -7.45
C LEU A 48 1.69 -2.04 -6.60
N ALA A 49 0.79 -1.11 -6.91
CA ALA A 49 -0.48 -1.01 -6.19
C ALA A 49 -1.28 -2.32 -6.29
N LEU A 50 -1.34 -2.91 -7.48
CA LEU A 50 -2.06 -4.16 -7.68
C LEU A 50 -1.39 -5.33 -6.96
N VAL A 51 -0.05 -5.37 -6.95
CA VAL A 51 0.68 -6.41 -6.22
C VAL A 51 0.42 -6.30 -4.72
N ILE A 52 0.40 -5.08 -4.19
CA ILE A 52 0.07 -4.84 -2.77
C ILE A 52 -1.35 -5.35 -2.47
N CYS A 53 -2.31 -5.07 -3.37
CA CYS A 53 -3.68 -5.56 -3.21
C CYS A 53 -3.72 -7.08 -3.13
N ILE A 54 -2.97 -7.76 -3.99
CA ILE A 54 -2.90 -9.23 -3.97
C ILE A 54 -2.32 -9.71 -2.64
N ALA A 55 -1.22 -9.11 -2.20
CA ALA A 55 -0.55 -9.49 -0.95
C ALA A 55 -1.45 -9.32 0.26
N LEU A 56 -2.29 -8.29 0.27
CA LEU A 56 -3.16 -7.98 1.40
C LEU A 56 -4.58 -8.53 1.23
N ASP A 57 -4.84 -9.25 0.13
CA ASP A 57 -6.14 -9.85 -0.17
C ASP A 57 -7.27 -8.79 -0.11
N LYS A 58 -7.03 -7.66 -0.78
CA LYS A 58 -7.99 -6.56 -0.84
C LYS A 58 -8.19 -6.14 -2.29
N LYS A 59 -9.36 -5.61 -2.58
CA LYS A 59 -9.62 -5.00 -3.88
C LYS A 59 -8.91 -3.66 -3.94
N PHE A 60 -8.59 -3.20 -5.15
CA PHE A 60 -7.90 -1.93 -5.33
C PHE A 60 -8.64 -0.78 -4.64
N GLU A 61 -9.94 -0.68 -4.84
CA GLU A 61 -10.75 0.41 -4.28
C GLU A 61 -10.91 0.32 -2.76
N GLU A 62 -10.57 -0.82 -2.16
CA GLU A 62 -10.54 -0.94 -0.71
C GLU A 62 -9.27 -0.36 -0.10
N LEU A 63 -8.18 -0.34 -0.89
CA LEU A 63 -6.88 0.14 -0.41
C LEU A 63 -6.56 1.55 -0.87
N PHE A 64 -6.93 1.91 -2.11
CA PHE A 64 -6.56 3.20 -2.70
C PHE A 64 -7.80 3.96 -3.10
N TYR A 65 -7.85 5.24 -2.74
CA TYR A 65 -9.04 6.05 -2.99
C TYR A 65 -8.66 7.53 -3.02
N PHE A 66 -9.56 8.31 -3.58
CA PHE A 66 -9.46 9.77 -3.52
C PHE A 66 -10.42 10.28 -2.46
N ASP A 67 -9.95 11.25 -1.71
CA ASP A 67 -10.75 11.82 -0.63
C ASP A 67 -11.68 12.89 -1.16
#